data_5193d668031f1f07564bc0fc4866ebb1
#
_entry.id   5193d668031f1f07564bc0fc4866ebb1
#
_cell.length_a   1.000
_cell.length_b   1.000
_cell.length_c   1.000
_cell.angle_alpha   90.00
_cell.angle_beta   90.00
_cell.angle_gamma   90.00
#
_symmetry.space_group_name_H-M   'P 1'
#
loop_
_entity.id
_entity.type
_entity.pdbx_description
1 polymer ?
#
loop_
_entity_poly.entity_id
_entity_poly.type
_entity_poly.pdbx_seq_one_letter_code
_entity_poly.pdbx_strand_id
1 'polypeptide(L)'
;MKRRLASKKTVVCVGPGGVGKTTTAAALGVIAARSGLRTLVCTIDPAPRLADALGVANLGAKPSPIAAATAAALGIASPDRLHAMRVDPSAAFAQLVNEQVADPELRRHIFGNPLYRSVTTNLTGSQEYAATLALYEIRRDGAYDLIVLDTPPTANALEFLETPERLATAIASPAVQWFARPDPREKRFSLKRLGVGGAMVIRRAGRLMGSQFLDDLGAFLLDIREVLGGFLARAREIEAVLKQPDVGFVLVLTPAAAAVSEALYFARRLRETGSPLCCFIANRTLPEPGNHTAASLRASLLSLPSLCDLPKEELDLATTCLARMAEFLAKIARAQKQELERLSREAPGIEITTVPLLPHDVSNIDSLRAIADRLGSG
;
A
#
# COMPACT_ATOMS: atom_id res chain seq x y z
N MET A 1 -5.70 -18.09 -6.83
CA MET A 1 -5.15 -16.73 -7.08
C MET A 1 -4.98 -16.40 -8.57
N LYS A 2 -4.38 -17.23 -9.43
CA LYS A 2 -4.15 -16.94 -10.88
C LYS A 2 -5.39 -16.46 -11.63
N ARG A 3 -6.52 -17.16 -11.52
CA ARG A 3 -7.78 -16.80 -12.20
C ARG A 3 -8.31 -15.41 -11.80
N ARG A 4 -8.08 -15.01 -10.56
CA ARG A 4 -8.51 -13.69 -10.07
C ARG A 4 -7.66 -12.57 -10.62
N LEU A 5 -6.34 -12.77 -10.66
CA LEU A 5 -5.43 -11.78 -11.25
C LEU A 5 -5.70 -11.60 -12.75
N ALA A 6 -5.99 -12.69 -13.47
CA ALA A 6 -6.27 -12.63 -14.90
C ALA A 6 -7.51 -11.79 -15.29
N SER A 7 -8.45 -11.59 -14.35
CA SER A 7 -9.64 -10.74 -14.57
C SER A 7 -9.44 -9.29 -14.17
N LYS A 8 -8.27 -8.92 -13.65
CA LYS A 8 -7.98 -7.59 -13.13
C LYS A 8 -6.91 -6.89 -13.94
N LYS A 9 -7.07 -5.59 -14.12
CA LYS A 9 -6.03 -4.68 -14.63
C LYS A 9 -5.25 -4.01 -13.51
N THR A 10 -5.84 -3.95 -12.32
CA THR A 10 -5.22 -3.35 -11.16
C THR A 10 -5.55 -4.14 -9.92
N VAL A 11 -4.52 -4.40 -9.11
CA VAL A 11 -4.64 -4.97 -7.76
C VAL A 11 -3.98 -4.02 -6.76
N VAL A 12 -4.72 -3.65 -5.74
CA VAL A 12 -4.23 -2.77 -4.66
C VAL A 12 -4.08 -3.61 -3.39
N CYS A 13 -2.84 -3.75 -2.91
CA CYS A 13 -2.55 -4.45 -1.66
C CYS A 13 -2.67 -3.47 -0.49
N VAL A 14 -3.64 -3.73 0.39
CA VAL A 14 -3.96 -2.90 1.55
C VAL A 14 -3.92 -3.71 2.84
N GLY A 15 -3.78 -3.05 3.98
CA GLY A 15 -3.79 -3.69 5.30
C GLY A 15 -2.89 -3.00 6.31
N PRO A 16 -2.90 -3.45 7.58
CA PRO A 16 -2.10 -2.88 8.67
C PRO A 16 -0.60 -2.82 8.41
N GLY A 17 0.12 -2.05 9.21
CA GLY A 17 1.58 -2.01 9.19
C GLY A 17 2.21 -3.37 9.55
N GLY A 18 3.27 -3.77 8.85
CA GLY A 18 4.07 -4.95 9.19
C GLY A 18 3.46 -6.32 8.86
N VAL A 19 2.28 -6.38 8.24
CA VAL A 19 1.60 -7.66 7.89
C VAL A 19 2.17 -8.38 6.66
N GLY A 20 3.09 -7.75 5.91
CA GLY A 20 3.69 -8.34 4.71
C GLY A 20 3.04 -7.91 3.40
N LYS A 21 2.45 -6.71 3.33
CA LYS A 21 1.86 -6.16 2.09
C LYS A 21 2.83 -6.16 0.92
N THR A 22 4.01 -5.59 1.10
CA THR A 22 5.04 -5.47 0.07
C THR A 22 5.46 -6.83 -0.48
N THR A 23 5.69 -7.80 0.41
CA THR A 23 6.01 -9.17 0.02
C THR A 23 4.88 -9.84 -0.74
N THR A 24 3.64 -9.60 -0.29
CA THR A 24 2.44 -10.11 -0.96
C THR A 24 2.29 -9.47 -2.34
N ALA A 25 2.47 -8.16 -2.47
CA ALA A 25 2.42 -7.46 -3.75
C ALA A 25 3.46 -7.99 -4.73
N ALA A 26 4.71 -8.18 -4.28
CA ALA A 26 5.75 -8.80 -5.08
C ALA A 26 5.37 -10.22 -5.53
N ALA A 27 4.84 -11.06 -4.62
CA ALA A 27 4.41 -12.42 -4.93
C ALA A 27 3.26 -12.46 -5.93
N LEU A 28 2.27 -11.56 -5.83
CA LEU A 28 1.18 -11.43 -6.80
C LEU A 28 1.71 -11.01 -8.18
N GLY A 29 2.68 -10.09 -8.22
CA GLY A 29 3.39 -9.74 -9.45
C GLY A 29 4.08 -10.92 -10.09
N VAL A 30 4.79 -11.73 -9.31
CA VAL A 30 5.45 -12.96 -9.79
C VAL A 30 4.43 -13.95 -10.35
N ILE A 31 3.32 -14.19 -9.65
CA ILE A 31 2.26 -15.10 -10.10
C ILE A 31 1.67 -14.66 -11.45
N ALA A 32 1.42 -13.38 -11.60
CA ALA A 32 0.88 -12.80 -12.83
C ALA A 32 1.89 -12.90 -13.99
N ALA A 33 3.14 -12.54 -13.75
CA ALA A 33 4.22 -12.64 -14.75
C ALA A 33 4.47 -14.07 -15.19
N ARG A 34 4.43 -15.05 -14.28
CA ARG A 34 4.50 -16.49 -14.60
C ARG A 34 3.32 -16.97 -15.45
N SER A 35 2.17 -16.30 -15.33
CA SER A 35 0.98 -16.59 -16.13
C SER A 35 1.02 -15.92 -17.52
N GLY A 36 2.13 -15.23 -17.85
CA GLY A 36 2.33 -14.58 -19.14
C GLY A 36 1.89 -13.12 -19.20
N LEU A 37 1.35 -12.56 -18.11
CA LEU A 37 0.92 -11.16 -18.06
C LEU A 37 2.14 -10.23 -17.97
N ARG A 38 2.14 -9.14 -18.72
CA ARG A 38 3.08 -8.03 -18.53
C ARG A 38 2.65 -7.25 -17.31
N THR A 39 3.40 -7.40 -16.22
CA THR A 39 3.00 -6.96 -14.88
C THR A 39 3.93 -5.87 -14.36
N LEU A 40 3.36 -4.84 -13.75
CA LEU A 40 4.09 -3.83 -13.00
C LEU A 40 3.76 -3.97 -11.52
N VAL A 41 4.78 -4.06 -10.67
CA VAL A 41 4.64 -3.87 -9.22
C VAL A 41 5.17 -2.51 -8.84
N CYS A 42 4.35 -1.67 -8.22
CA CYS A 42 4.74 -0.35 -7.78
C CYS A 42 4.50 -0.17 -6.28
N THR A 43 5.41 0.53 -5.61
CA THR A 43 5.32 0.89 -4.20
C THR A 43 5.52 2.38 -4.01
N ILE A 44 4.93 2.91 -2.93
CA ILE A 44 5.15 4.29 -2.49
C ILE A 44 6.09 4.30 -1.29
N ASP A 45 6.26 3.16 -0.63
CA ASP A 45 7.12 3.05 0.55
C ASP A 45 8.56 3.47 0.19
N PRO A 46 9.13 4.47 0.86
CA PRO A 46 10.52 4.87 0.64
C PRO A 46 11.52 3.80 1.08
N ALA A 47 11.10 2.86 1.93
CA ALA A 47 11.97 1.76 2.36
C ALA A 47 12.25 0.79 1.21
N PRO A 48 13.44 0.19 1.13
CA PRO A 48 13.85 -0.67 0.01
C PRO A 48 13.17 -2.05 -0.02
N ARG A 49 12.11 -2.26 0.77
CA ARG A 49 11.47 -3.57 0.97
C ARG A 49 11.05 -4.28 -0.33
N LEU A 50 10.50 -3.54 -1.30
CA LEU A 50 10.13 -4.11 -2.59
C LEU A 50 11.39 -4.44 -3.43
N ALA A 51 12.40 -3.56 -3.37
CA ALA A 51 13.68 -3.80 -4.03
C ALA A 51 14.36 -5.06 -3.48
N ASP A 52 14.43 -5.17 -2.15
CA ASP A 52 15.00 -6.33 -1.45
C ASP A 52 14.25 -7.61 -1.82
N ALA A 53 12.91 -7.59 -1.76
CA ALA A 53 12.08 -8.75 -2.10
C ALA A 53 12.28 -9.22 -3.55
N LEU A 54 12.49 -8.30 -4.49
CA LEU A 54 12.71 -8.60 -5.91
C LEU A 54 14.20 -8.77 -6.27
N GLY A 55 15.12 -8.64 -5.31
CA GLY A 55 16.55 -8.76 -5.54
C GLY A 55 17.13 -7.70 -6.47
N VAL A 56 16.57 -6.47 -6.45
CA VAL A 56 17.06 -5.35 -7.24
C VAL A 56 17.74 -4.31 -6.33
N ALA A 57 18.84 -3.72 -6.81
CA ALA A 57 19.63 -2.80 -5.97
C ALA A 57 18.87 -1.51 -5.62
N ASN A 58 18.05 -0.99 -6.52
CA ASN A 58 17.24 0.21 -6.31
C ASN A 58 16.05 0.26 -7.27
N LEU A 59 14.94 0.83 -6.84
CA LEU A 59 13.77 1.11 -7.67
C LEU A 59 13.74 2.59 -8.04
N GLY A 60 13.75 2.84 -9.34
CA GLY A 60 13.57 4.18 -9.89
C GLY A 60 12.11 4.64 -9.90
N ALA A 61 11.91 5.93 -10.21
CA ALA A 61 10.56 6.50 -10.44
C ALA A 61 9.94 6.07 -11.79
N LYS A 62 10.70 5.43 -12.66
CA LYS A 62 10.19 4.87 -13.92
C LYS A 62 10.19 3.34 -13.83
N PRO A 63 9.20 2.68 -14.46
CA PRO A 63 9.17 1.22 -14.54
C PRO A 63 10.43 0.66 -15.18
N SER A 64 11.04 -0.34 -14.55
CA SER A 64 12.19 -1.07 -15.09
C SER A 64 11.98 -2.58 -14.93
N PRO A 65 12.43 -3.38 -15.91
CA PRO A 65 12.33 -4.84 -15.81
C PRO A 65 13.24 -5.34 -14.68
N ILE A 66 12.86 -6.47 -14.07
CA ILE A 66 13.74 -7.19 -13.15
C ILE A 66 14.92 -7.80 -13.87
N ALA A 67 16.01 -8.11 -13.15
CA ALA A 67 17.18 -8.75 -13.74
C ALA A 67 16.85 -10.14 -14.33
N ALA A 68 17.52 -10.54 -15.41
CA ALA A 68 17.30 -11.83 -16.06
C ALA A 68 17.53 -13.03 -15.11
N ALA A 69 18.56 -12.93 -14.25
CA ALA A 69 18.82 -13.95 -13.23
C ALA A 69 17.68 -14.07 -12.22
N THR A 70 17.10 -12.94 -11.78
CA THR A 70 15.94 -12.90 -10.89
C THR A 70 14.71 -13.50 -11.56
N ALA A 71 14.44 -13.15 -12.83
CA ALA A 71 13.32 -13.71 -13.59
C ALA A 71 13.42 -15.24 -13.68
N ALA A 72 14.62 -15.77 -14.01
CA ALA A 72 14.88 -17.20 -14.10
C ALA A 72 14.68 -17.89 -12.73
N ALA A 73 15.22 -17.34 -11.65
CA ALA A 73 15.07 -17.87 -10.29
C ALA A 73 13.61 -17.89 -9.84
N LEU A 74 12.83 -16.89 -10.24
CA LEU A 74 11.40 -16.81 -9.97
C LEU A 74 10.54 -17.64 -10.95
N GLY A 75 11.11 -18.28 -11.95
CA GLY A 75 10.37 -19.07 -12.94
C GLY A 75 9.51 -18.22 -13.89
N ILE A 76 9.96 -17.01 -14.19
CA ILE A 76 9.33 -16.07 -15.12
C ILE A 76 10.02 -16.22 -16.48
N ALA A 77 9.24 -16.38 -17.54
CA ALA A 77 9.76 -16.71 -18.88
C ALA A 77 10.66 -15.62 -19.50
N SER A 78 10.44 -14.35 -19.16
CA SER A 78 11.23 -13.21 -19.64
C SER A 78 11.25 -12.09 -18.61
N PRO A 79 12.38 -11.37 -18.42
CA PRO A 79 12.47 -10.21 -17.53
C PRO A 79 11.40 -9.13 -17.83
N ASP A 80 11.05 -8.95 -19.11
CA ASP A 80 10.07 -7.96 -19.56
C ASP A 80 8.64 -8.27 -19.11
N ARG A 81 8.39 -9.44 -18.52
CA ARG A 81 7.07 -9.78 -17.94
C ARG A 81 6.86 -9.20 -16.56
N LEU A 82 7.92 -8.85 -15.84
CA LEU A 82 7.80 -8.24 -14.52
C LEU A 82 8.65 -6.97 -14.42
N HIS A 83 7.98 -5.86 -14.27
CA HIS A 83 8.59 -4.56 -14.01
C HIS A 83 8.34 -4.13 -12.59
N ALA A 84 9.23 -3.33 -12.05
CA ALA A 84 9.06 -2.72 -10.74
C ALA A 84 9.43 -1.24 -10.77
N MET A 85 8.76 -0.44 -9.92
CA MET A 85 9.08 0.96 -9.71
C MET A 85 8.70 1.44 -8.32
N ARG A 86 9.25 2.57 -7.91
CA ARG A 86 8.82 3.32 -6.74
C ARG A 86 8.16 4.61 -7.20
N VAL A 87 6.95 4.85 -6.74
CA VAL A 87 6.25 6.12 -7.01
C VAL A 87 6.97 7.26 -6.28
N ASP A 88 7.27 8.31 -7.01
CA ASP A 88 7.76 9.57 -6.44
C ASP A 88 6.57 10.54 -6.32
N PRO A 89 6.14 10.87 -5.08
CA PRO A 89 5.02 11.78 -4.86
C PRO A 89 5.24 13.15 -5.52
N SER A 90 6.44 13.68 -5.43
CA SER A 90 6.75 14.99 -5.99
C SER A 90 6.66 14.99 -7.52
N ALA A 91 7.12 13.90 -8.16
CA ALA A 91 7.02 13.76 -9.61
C ALA A 91 5.56 13.61 -10.07
N ALA A 92 4.73 12.85 -9.35
CA ALA A 92 3.31 12.68 -9.66
C ALA A 92 2.55 14.02 -9.60
N PHE A 93 2.76 14.79 -8.54
CA PHE A 93 2.17 16.14 -8.44
C PHE A 93 2.71 17.10 -9.51
N ALA A 94 4.02 17.06 -9.79
CA ALA A 94 4.62 17.90 -10.82
C ALA A 94 4.05 17.60 -12.22
N GLN A 95 3.81 16.33 -12.52
CA GLN A 95 3.17 15.93 -13.77
C GLN A 95 1.76 16.54 -13.88
N LEU A 96 0.96 16.46 -12.83
CA LEU A 96 -0.38 17.02 -12.80
C LEU A 96 -0.35 18.56 -13.02
N VAL A 97 0.57 19.28 -12.36
CA VAL A 97 0.75 20.72 -12.58
C VAL A 97 1.15 21.00 -14.02
N ASN A 98 2.08 20.25 -14.60
CA ASN A 98 2.52 20.42 -15.99
C ASN A 98 1.40 20.18 -17.01
N GLU A 99 0.47 19.27 -16.73
CA GLU A 99 -0.69 19.00 -17.59
C GLU A 99 -1.76 20.09 -17.51
N GLN A 100 -1.94 20.71 -16.33
CA GLN A 100 -3.00 21.67 -16.07
C GLN A 100 -2.60 23.12 -16.34
N VAL A 101 -1.32 23.46 -16.21
CA VAL A 101 -0.81 24.82 -16.35
C VAL A 101 -0.03 24.96 -17.65
N ALA A 102 -0.58 25.68 -18.62
CA ALA A 102 0.08 25.93 -19.89
C ALA A 102 1.22 26.95 -19.78
N ASP A 103 1.08 27.95 -18.88
CA ASP A 103 2.05 29.04 -18.70
C ASP A 103 3.34 28.58 -17.99
N PRO A 104 4.51 28.64 -18.64
CA PRO A 104 5.78 28.26 -18.04
C PRO A 104 6.22 29.14 -16.85
N GLU A 105 5.82 30.41 -16.82
CA GLU A 105 6.13 31.34 -15.72
C GLU A 105 5.34 30.92 -14.48
N LEU A 106 4.03 30.69 -14.64
CA LEU A 106 3.18 30.23 -13.55
C LEU A 106 3.66 28.88 -13.00
N ARG A 107 4.07 27.94 -13.86
CA ARG A 107 4.68 26.67 -13.43
C ARG A 107 5.92 26.88 -12.57
N ARG A 108 6.84 27.80 -12.98
CA ARG A 108 8.03 28.13 -12.19
C ARG A 108 7.68 28.72 -10.83
N HIS A 109 6.67 29.58 -10.78
CA HIS A 109 6.16 30.15 -9.53
C HIS A 109 5.62 29.06 -8.59
N ILE A 110 4.76 28.17 -9.10
CA ILE A 110 4.20 27.05 -8.30
C ILE A 110 5.32 26.17 -7.74
N PHE A 111 6.24 25.71 -8.58
CA PHE A 111 7.33 24.82 -8.15
C PHE A 111 8.36 25.52 -7.23
N GLY A 112 8.52 26.82 -7.36
CA GLY A 112 9.40 27.64 -6.51
C GLY A 112 8.82 27.91 -5.13
N ASN A 113 7.51 27.76 -4.95
CA ASN A 113 6.85 28.11 -3.69
C ASN A 113 7.16 27.07 -2.59
N PRO A 114 7.63 27.48 -1.40
CA PRO A 114 7.92 26.56 -0.29
C PRO A 114 6.72 25.73 0.16
N LEU A 115 5.51 26.27 0.07
CA LEU A 115 4.28 25.58 0.45
C LEU A 115 3.95 24.44 -0.52
N TYR A 116 4.22 24.60 -1.82
CA TYR A 116 4.06 23.51 -2.78
C TYR A 116 4.86 22.28 -2.37
N ARG A 117 6.15 22.47 -2.00
CA ARG A 117 7.00 21.37 -1.52
C ARG A 117 6.46 20.75 -0.25
N SER A 118 6.03 21.58 0.71
CA SER A 118 5.46 21.06 1.97
C SER A 118 4.17 20.27 1.75
N VAL A 119 3.29 20.72 0.86
CA VAL A 119 2.04 20.01 0.53
C VAL A 119 2.31 18.68 -0.16
N THR A 120 3.22 18.64 -1.13
CA THR A 120 3.48 17.44 -1.93
C THR A 120 4.29 16.38 -1.19
N THR A 121 5.03 16.73 -0.13
CA THR A 121 5.90 15.80 0.60
C THR A 121 5.43 15.49 2.01
N ASN A 122 4.82 16.43 2.72
CA ASN A 122 4.58 16.34 4.17
C ASN A 122 3.11 16.37 4.58
N LEU A 123 2.19 16.69 3.66
CA LEU A 123 0.77 16.71 4.01
C LEU A 123 0.24 15.28 4.16
N THR A 124 -0.48 15.02 5.25
CA THR A 124 -1.16 13.73 5.47
C THR A 124 -2.07 13.42 4.27
N GLY A 125 -1.93 12.23 3.68
CA GLY A 125 -2.67 11.82 2.48
C GLY A 125 -2.00 12.20 1.15
N SER A 126 -0.92 12.99 1.13
CA SER A 126 -0.24 13.36 -0.11
C SER A 126 0.41 12.14 -0.79
N GLN A 127 0.96 11.21 -0.03
CA GLN A 127 1.57 9.99 -0.55
C GLN A 127 0.51 9.07 -1.17
N GLU A 128 -0.61 8.89 -0.49
CA GLU A 128 -1.75 8.10 -0.96
C GLU A 128 -2.34 8.68 -2.23
N TYR A 129 -2.51 10.01 -2.28
CA TYR A 129 -2.98 10.68 -3.48
C TYR A 129 -1.98 10.58 -4.65
N ALA A 130 -0.70 10.76 -4.39
CA ALA A 130 0.34 10.57 -5.39
C ALA A 130 0.36 9.14 -5.96
N ALA A 131 0.11 8.14 -5.11
CA ALA A 131 -0.05 6.76 -5.55
C ALA A 131 -1.24 6.57 -6.48
N THR A 132 -2.37 7.16 -6.13
CA THR A 132 -3.57 7.08 -6.96
C THR A 132 -3.41 7.82 -8.28
N LEU A 133 -2.70 8.96 -8.27
CA LEU A 133 -2.30 9.68 -9.50
C LEU A 133 -1.40 8.81 -10.37
N ALA A 134 -0.31 8.27 -9.82
CA ALA A 134 0.60 7.42 -10.56
C ALA A 134 -0.10 6.18 -11.14
N LEU A 135 -0.95 5.54 -10.34
CA LEU A 135 -1.77 4.41 -10.79
C LEU A 135 -2.67 4.79 -11.97
N TYR A 136 -3.33 5.94 -11.89
CA TYR A 136 -4.19 6.44 -12.95
C TYR A 136 -3.39 6.65 -14.25
N GLU A 137 -2.23 7.31 -14.18
CA GLU A 137 -1.38 7.59 -15.34
C GLU A 137 -0.83 6.31 -15.98
N ILE A 138 -0.29 5.39 -15.17
CA ILE A 138 0.23 4.11 -15.64
C ILE A 138 -0.88 3.27 -16.31
N ARG A 139 -2.09 3.31 -15.74
CA ARG A 139 -3.24 2.61 -16.30
C ARG A 139 -3.69 3.22 -17.63
N ARG A 140 -3.69 4.55 -17.72
CA ARG A 140 -4.02 5.30 -18.95
C ARG A 140 -3.05 4.98 -20.08
N ASP A 141 -1.77 4.83 -19.77
CA ASP A 141 -0.72 4.47 -20.74
C ASP A 141 -0.93 3.08 -21.35
N GLY A 142 -1.57 2.16 -20.63
CA GLY A 142 -1.98 0.86 -21.15
C GLY A 142 -0.85 -0.11 -21.43
N ALA A 143 0.38 0.16 -20.95
CA ALA A 143 1.57 -0.65 -21.24
C ALA A 143 1.59 -1.99 -20.48
N TYR A 144 0.74 -2.20 -19.47
CA TYR A 144 0.72 -3.37 -18.60
C TYR A 144 -0.64 -4.06 -18.60
N ASP A 145 -0.62 -5.39 -18.60
CA ASP A 145 -1.82 -6.22 -18.45
C ASP A 145 -2.33 -6.19 -17.00
N LEU A 146 -1.40 -6.11 -16.02
CA LEU A 146 -1.70 -6.00 -14.61
C LEU A 146 -0.77 -5.02 -13.90
N ILE A 147 -1.34 -4.16 -13.07
CA ILE A 147 -0.63 -3.28 -12.15
C ILE A 147 -0.92 -3.76 -10.73
N VAL A 148 0.12 -4.05 -9.94
CA VAL A 148 0.02 -4.36 -8.51
C VAL A 148 0.58 -3.19 -7.71
N LEU A 149 -0.28 -2.53 -6.95
CA LEU A 149 0.10 -1.40 -6.10
C LEU A 149 0.29 -1.87 -4.66
N ASP A 150 1.50 -1.70 -4.13
CA ASP A 150 1.83 -1.83 -2.72
C ASP A 150 1.60 -0.49 -2.02
N THR A 151 0.64 -0.45 -1.10
CA THR A 151 0.34 0.78 -0.36
C THR A 151 1.22 0.93 0.88
N PRO A 152 1.51 2.17 1.33
CA PRO A 152 2.29 2.40 2.53
C PRO A 152 1.61 1.80 3.76
N PRO A 153 2.36 1.62 4.86
CA PRO A 153 1.80 1.20 6.15
C PRO A 153 1.05 2.39 6.77
N THR A 154 -0.11 2.74 6.25
CA THR A 154 -0.96 3.77 6.87
C THR A 154 -1.75 3.16 8.01
N ALA A 155 -1.89 3.91 9.09
CA ALA A 155 -2.78 3.55 10.20
C ALA A 155 -4.24 3.39 9.71
N ASN A 156 -4.55 3.95 8.54
CA ASN A 156 -5.83 3.85 7.88
C ASN A 156 -5.62 3.52 6.40
N ALA A 157 -5.64 2.24 6.03
CA ALA A 157 -5.67 1.82 4.63
C ALA A 157 -6.89 2.43 3.87
N LEU A 158 -7.85 3.00 4.59
CA LEU A 158 -8.97 3.78 4.08
C LEU A 158 -8.54 5.13 3.50
N GLU A 159 -7.45 5.71 3.98
CA GLU A 159 -6.96 7.00 3.47
C GLU A 159 -6.71 6.93 1.96
N PHE A 160 -6.20 5.78 1.48
CA PHE A 160 -6.02 5.57 0.04
C PHE A 160 -7.33 5.72 -0.77
N LEU A 161 -8.44 5.24 -0.24
CA LEU A 161 -9.75 5.33 -0.90
C LEU A 161 -10.40 6.70 -0.72
N GLU A 162 -10.27 7.29 0.46
CA GLU A 162 -10.96 8.52 0.84
C GLU A 162 -10.19 9.79 0.46
N THR A 163 -8.87 9.68 0.23
CA THR A 163 -8.03 10.85 -0.08
C THR A 163 -8.50 11.61 -1.33
N PRO A 164 -8.83 10.98 -2.48
CA PRO A 164 -9.33 11.70 -3.63
C PRO A 164 -10.63 12.48 -3.32
N GLU A 165 -11.58 11.87 -2.60
CA GLU A 165 -12.84 12.50 -2.22
C GLU A 165 -12.64 13.61 -1.19
N ARG A 166 -11.81 13.39 -0.17
CA ARG A 166 -11.46 14.39 0.83
C ARG A 166 -10.77 15.60 0.20
N LEU A 167 -9.85 15.35 -0.73
CA LEU A 167 -9.17 16.43 -1.46
C LEU A 167 -10.17 17.19 -2.33
N ALA A 168 -11.03 16.50 -3.06
CA ALA A 168 -12.10 17.11 -3.85
C ALA A 168 -13.02 17.98 -3.00
N THR A 169 -13.43 17.47 -1.83
CA THR A 169 -14.27 18.20 -0.87
C THR A 169 -13.55 19.41 -0.30
N ALA A 170 -12.28 19.28 0.08
CA ALA A 170 -11.47 20.38 0.59
C ALA A 170 -11.32 21.50 -0.46
N ILE A 171 -11.00 21.15 -1.71
CA ILE A 171 -10.88 22.08 -2.84
C ILE A 171 -12.23 22.76 -3.13
N ALA A 172 -13.32 22.01 -3.08
CA ALA A 172 -14.66 22.53 -3.31
C ALA A 172 -15.21 23.35 -2.12
N SER A 173 -14.52 23.39 -0.99
CA SER A 173 -14.98 24.11 0.20
C SER A 173 -15.15 25.61 -0.07
N PRO A 174 -16.18 26.27 0.54
CA PRO A 174 -16.41 27.70 0.35
C PRO A 174 -15.20 28.56 0.70
N ALA A 175 -14.38 28.13 1.66
CA ALA A 175 -13.17 28.83 2.06
C ALA A 175 -12.14 28.84 0.92
N VAL A 176 -11.78 27.66 0.34
CA VAL A 176 -10.84 27.56 -0.77
C VAL A 176 -11.39 28.25 -2.01
N GLN A 177 -12.66 28.05 -2.33
CA GLN A 177 -13.32 28.72 -3.45
C GLN A 177 -13.36 30.23 -3.31
N TRP A 178 -13.49 30.73 -2.09
CA TRP A 178 -13.44 32.16 -1.82
C TRP A 178 -12.03 32.75 -2.07
N PHE A 179 -10.99 32.06 -1.66
CA PHE A 179 -9.59 32.41 -1.98
C PHE A 179 -9.30 32.31 -3.48
N ALA A 180 -9.91 31.35 -4.17
CA ALA A 180 -9.74 31.10 -5.60
C ALA A 180 -10.55 32.05 -6.50
N ARG A 181 -11.45 32.92 -5.98
CA ARG A 181 -12.25 33.86 -6.79
C ARG A 181 -11.38 34.98 -7.34
N PRO A 182 -11.35 35.19 -8.68
CA PRO A 182 -10.62 36.30 -9.26
C PRO A 182 -11.29 37.62 -8.92
N ASP A 183 -10.52 38.61 -8.53
CA ASP A 183 -10.95 40.01 -8.64
C ASP A 183 -10.21 40.62 -9.83
N PRO A 184 -10.91 41.05 -10.86
CA PRO A 184 -10.31 41.65 -12.02
C PRO A 184 -9.48 42.92 -11.72
N ARG A 185 -9.66 43.50 -10.51
CA ARG A 185 -9.09 44.77 -10.11
C ARG A 185 -7.86 44.67 -9.19
N GLU A 186 -7.57 43.50 -8.62
CA GLU A 186 -6.43 43.33 -7.71
C GLU A 186 -5.46 42.26 -8.20
N LYS A 187 -4.26 42.72 -8.59
CA LYS A 187 -3.12 41.84 -8.94
C LYS A 187 -2.39 41.22 -7.72
N ARG A 188 -2.83 41.54 -6.50
CA ARG A 188 -2.23 41.08 -5.24
C ARG A 188 -3.31 40.64 -4.25
N PHE A 189 -2.98 39.66 -3.46
CA PHE A 189 -3.82 39.17 -2.36
C PHE A 189 -4.07 40.30 -1.35
N SER A 190 -5.33 40.69 -1.12
CA SER A 190 -5.68 41.72 -0.16
C SER A 190 -6.42 41.10 1.02
N LEU A 191 -5.79 41.16 2.20
CA LEU A 191 -6.38 40.77 3.49
C LEU A 191 -7.64 41.56 3.84
N LYS A 192 -7.93 42.68 3.19
CA LYS A 192 -9.10 43.53 3.41
C LYS A 192 -10.41 42.84 3.06
N ARG A 193 -10.38 41.75 2.26
CA ARG A 193 -11.58 40.96 1.87
C ARG A 193 -12.10 40.04 2.96
N LEU A 194 -11.27 39.72 3.95
CA LEU A 194 -11.58 38.72 4.98
C LEU A 194 -12.57 39.17 6.03
N GLY A 195 -13.24 40.29 5.92
CA GLY A 195 -14.11 40.78 6.97
C GLY A 195 -13.44 40.79 8.37
N VAL A 196 -14.06 41.40 9.37
CA VAL A 196 -13.46 41.60 10.69
C VAL A 196 -13.03 40.27 11.36
N GLY A 197 -13.78 39.17 11.16
CA GLY A 197 -13.48 37.87 11.77
C GLY A 197 -12.31 37.13 11.11
N GLY A 198 -12.27 37.08 9.78
CA GLY A 198 -11.19 36.41 9.04
C GLY A 198 -9.86 37.14 9.13
N ALA A 199 -9.88 38.47 9.09
CA ALA A 199 -8.69 39.30 9.30
C ALA A 199 -8.08 39.11 10.70
N MET A 200 -8.90 38.85 11.73
CA MET A 200 -8.42 38.60 13.09
C MET A 200 -7.72 37.25 13.24
N VAL A 201 -8.25 36.18 12.59
CA VAL A 201 -7.64 34.85 12.56
C VAL A 201 -6.30 34.89 11.85
N ILE A 202 -6.22 35.52 10.69
CA ILE A 202 -4.98 35.64 9.92
C ILE A 202 -3.96 36.53 10.62
N ARG A 203 -4.37 37.63 11.25
CA ARG A 203 -3.46 38.45 12.09
C ARG A 203 -2.89 37.66 13.28
N ARG A 204 -3.68 36.76 13.86
CA ARG A 204 -3.23 35.90 14.96
C ARG A 204 -2.23 34.84 14.45
N ALA A 205 -2.55 34.20 13.32
CA ALA A 205 -1.65 33.26 12.63
C ALA A 205 -0.34 33.96 12.17
N GLY A 206 -0.43 35.18 11.60
CA GLY A 206 0.75 35.94 11.19
C GLY A 206 1.68 36.37 12.31
N ARG A 207 1.14 36.57 13.55
CA ARG A 207 1.98 36.80 14.74
C ARG A 207 2.72 35.55 15.20
N LEU A 208 2.20 34.37 14.93
CA LEU A 208 2.79 33.09 15.29
C LEU A 208 3.72 32.54 14.19
N MET A 209 3.41 32.80 12.93
CA MET A 209 4.09 32.21 11.75
C MET A 209 4.92 33.19 10.90
N GLY A 210 4.83 34.52 11.17
CA GLY A 210 5.50 35.55 10.42
C GLY A 210 4.67 36.06 9.21
N SER A 211 4.91 37.34 8.81
CA SER A 211 4.21 37.94 7.66
C SER A 211 4.56 37.28 6.34
N GLN A 212 5.77 36.81 6.19
CA GLN A 212 6.27 36.14 4.97
C GLN A 212 5.48 34.86 4.67
N PHE A 213 5.12 34.07 5.70
CA PHE A 213 4.29 32.87 5.52
C PHE A 213 2.89 33.20 4.95
N LEU A 214 2.29 34.31 5.37
CA LEU A 214 0.99 34.75 4.85
C LEU A 214 1.07 35.22 3.40
N ASP A 215 2.16 35.89 3.04
CA ASP A 215 2.40 36.32 1.66
C ASP A 215 2.64 35.11 0.76
N ASP A 216 3.45 34.16 1.19
CA ASP A 216 3.71 32.89 0.48
C ASP A 216 2.44 32.05 0.33
N LEU A 217 1.59 32.00 1.37
CA LEU A 217 0.30 31.32 1.32
C LEU A 217 -0.66 32.00 0.33
N GLY A 218 -0.74 33.33 0.37
CA GLY A 218 -1.55 34.10 -0.56
C GLY A 218 -1.13 33.90 -2.01
N ALA A 219 0.17 33.98 -2.29
CA ALA A 219 0.74 33.71 -3.60
C ALA A 219 0.45 32.28 -4.06
N PHE A 220 0.69 31.30 -3.18
CA PHE A 220 0.43 29.88 -3.46
C PHE A 220 -1.04 29.61 -3.82
N LEU A 221 -1.98 30.17 -3.07
CA LEU A 221 -3.42 29.99 -3.34
C LEU A 221 -3.87 30.63 -4.65
N LEU A 222 -3.25 31.76 -5.03
CA LEU A 222 -3.51 32.42 -6.32
C LEU A 222 -2.94 31.58 -7.47
N ASP A 223 -1.70 31.11 -7.36
CA ASP A 223 -1.01 30.35 -8.39
C ASP A 223 -1.66 28.98 -8.61
N ILE A 224 -2.06 28.28 -7.52
CA ILE A 224 -2.65 26.93 -7.60
C ILE A 224 -4.12 26.98 -8.08
N ARG A 225 -4.75 28.14 -8.11
CA ARG A 225 -6.15 28.29 -8.53
C ARG A 225 -6.45 27.67 -9.89
N GLU A 226 -5.57 27.87 -10.87
CA GLU A 226 -5.72 27.31 -12.21
C GLU A 226 -5.62 25.77 -12.20
N VAL A 227 -4.85 25.26 -11.26
CA VAL A 227 -4.62 23.82 -11.07
C VAL A 227 -5.74 23.14 -10.28
N LEU A 228 -6.43 23.88 -9.38
CA LEU A 228 -7.46 23.32 -8.50
C LEU A 228 -8.61 22.65 -9.26
N GLY A 229 -9.04 23.24 -10.38
CA GLY A 229 -10.07 22.63 -11.23
C GLY A 229 -9.65 21.29 -11.81
N GLY A 230 -8.42 21.20 -12.29
CA GLY A 230 -7.81 19.99 -12.81
C GLY A 230 -7.60 18.93 -11.73
N PHE A 231 -7.17 19.33 -10.54
CA PHE A 231 -7.08 18.43 -9.39
C PHE A 231 -8.42 17.80 -9.04
N LEU A 232 -9.48 18.60 -9.01
CA LEU A 232 -10.83 18.13 -8.71
C LEU A 232 -11.35 17.15 -9.78
N ALA A 233 -11.15 17.48 -11.05
CA ALA A 233 -11.51 16.60 -12.16
C ALA A 233 -10.76 15.26 -12.07
N ARG A 234 -9.43 15.33 -11.86
CA ARG A 234 -8.57 14.15 -11.72
C ARG A 234 -8.93 13.30 -10.52
N ALA A 235 -9.24 13.89 -9.36
CA ALA A 235 -9.67 13.18 -8.17
C ALA A 235 -10.95 12.36 -8.43
N ARG A 236 -11.92 12.93 -9.16
CA ARG A 236 -13.15 12.22 -9.54
C ARG A 236 -12.89 11.09 -10.53
N GLU A 237 -12.00 11.30 -11.50
CA GLU A 237 -11.60 10.24 -12.45
C GLU A 237 -10.93 9.07 -11.73
N ILE A 238 -10.02 9.35 -10.79
CA ILE A 238 -9.34 8.35 -9.97
C ILE A 238 -10.37 7.56 -9.14
N GLU A 239 -11.30 8.26 -8.47
CA GLU A 239 -12.36 7.62 -7.70
C GLU A 239 -13.19 6.68 -8.57
N ALA A 240 -13.59 7.13 -9.77
CA ALA A 240 -14.31 6.30 -10.73
C ALA A 240 -13.51 5.07 -11.17
N VAL A 241 -12.20 5.21 -11.39
CA VAL A 241 -11.30 4.10 -11.73
C VAL A 241 -11.22 3.08 -10.60
N LEU A 242 -11.07 3.52 -9.34
CA LEU A 242 -10.95 2.63 -8.19
C LEU A 242 -12.21 1.77 -7.93
N LYS A 243 -13.36 2.19 -8.46
CA LYS A 243 -14.65 1.46 -8.38
C LYS A 243 -14.89 0.51 -9.57
N GLN A 244 -14.02 0.50 -10.58
CA GLN A 244 -14.19 -0.35 -11.76
C GLN A 244 -14.05 -1.84 -11.40
N PRO A 245 -14.80 -2.75 -12.08
CA PRO A 245 -14.75 -4.18 -11.78
C PRO A 245 -13.42 -4.83 -12.10
N ASP A 246 -12.57 -4.22 -12.93
CA ASP A 246 -11.20 -4.67 -13.24
C ASP A 246 -10.13 -4.14 -12.27
N VAL A 247 -10.52 -3.37 -11.25
CA VAL A 247 -9.74 -3.10 -10.06
C VAL A 247 -10.07 -4.14 -9.00
N GLY A 248 -9.11 -4.50 -8.15
CA GLY A 248 -9.34 -5.44 -7.06
C GLY A 248 -8.51 -5.08 -5.83
N PHE A 249 -9.16 -4.99 -4.67
CA PHE A 249 -8.45 -4.84 -3.41
C PHE A 249 -8.11 -6.20 -2.83
N VAL A 250 -6.86 -6.37 -2.42
CA VAL A 250 -6.35 -7.53 -1.71
C VAL A 250 -5.98 -7.07 -0.31
N LEU A 251 -6.68 -7.58 0.70
CA LEU A 251 -6.48 -7.18 2.07
C LEU A 251 -5.56 -8.18 2.77
N VAL A 252 -4.35 -7.71 3.09
CA VAL A 252 -3.32 -8.50 3.76
C VAL A 252 -3.38 -8.25 5.26
N LEU A 253 -3.44 -9.32 6.05
CA LEU A 253 -3.52 -9.26 7.50
C LEU A 253 -2.72 -10.40 8.16
N THR A 254 -2.44 -10.27 9.44
CA THR A 254 -2.05 -11.40 10.28
C THR A 254 -3.29 -11.92 11.02
N PRO A 255 -3.37 -13.22 11.37
CA PRO A 255 -4.53 -13.77 12.07
C PRO A 255 -4.52 -13.43 13.57
N ALA A 256 -4.42 -12.13 13.89
CA ALA A 256 -4.51 -11.55 15.22
C ALA A 256 -5.82 -10.77 15.35
N ALA A 257 -6.46 -10.80 16.52
CA ALA A 257 -7.77 -10.19 16.76
C ALA A 257 -7.86 -8.72 16.33
N ALA A 258 -6.84 -7.91 16.62
CA ALA A 258 -6.79 -6.51 16.22
C ALA A 258 -6.74 -6.35 14.68
N ALA A 259 -5.87 -7.11 14.00
CA ALA A 259 -5.71 -7.07 12.56
C ALA A 259 -6.97 -7.58 11.82
N VAL A 260 -7.63 -8.61 12.35
CA VAL A 260 -8.90 -9.11 11.82
C VAL A 260 -10.01 -8.07 11.98
N SER A 261 -10.09 -7.39 13.15
CA SER A 261 -11.09 -6.33 13.36
C SER A 261 -10.89 -5.15 12.41
N GLU A 262 -9.64 -4.74 12.17
CA GLU A 262 -9.28 -3.70 11.20
C GLU A 262 -9.63 -4.14 9.77
N ALA A 263 -9.32 -5.39 9.41
CA ALA A 263 -9.65 -5.97 8.12
C ALA A 263 -11.17 -6.01 7.86
N LEU A 264 -11.97 -6.38 8.85
CA LEU A 264 -13.43 -6.37 8.77
C LEU A 264 -13.99 -4.96 8.61
N TYR A 265 -13.45 -4.00 9.35
CA TYR A 265 -13.80 -2.60 9.19
C TYR A 265 -13.50 -2.11 7.76
N PHE A 266 -12.32 -2.41 7.25
CA PHE A 266 -11.92 -2.04 5.90
C PHE A 266 -12.79 -2.72 4.83
N ALA A 267 -13.08 -4.01 4.98
CA ALA A 267 -13.95 -4.73 4.06
C ALA A 267 -15.36 -4.12 4.00
N ARG A 268 -15.89 -3.65 5.14
CA ARG A 268 -17.17 -2.95 5.22
C ARG A 268 -17.10 -1.62 4.45
N ARG A 269 -16.06 -0.84 4.65
CA ARG A 269 -15.87 0.45 3.95
C ARG A 269 -15.72 0.26 2.43
N LEU A 270 -14.96 -0.75 1.98
CA LEU A 270 -14.88 -1.09 0.55
C LEU A 270 -16.27 -1.39 -0.05
N ARG A 271 -17.11 -2.12 0.69
CA ARG A 271 -18.48 -2.42 0.26
C ARG A 271 -19.34 -1.17 0.19
N GLU A 272 -19.26 -0.27 1.18
CA GLU A 272 -19.99 1.00 1.22
C GLU A 272 -19.59 1.93 0.07
N THR A 273 -18.31 1.96 -0.30
CA THR A 273 -17.80 2.78 -1.42
C THR A 273 -17.99 2.14 -2.78
N GLY A 274 -18.46 0.87 -2.83
CA GLY A 274 -18.58 0.12 -4.09
C GLY A 274 -17.26 -0.36 -4.69
N SER A 275 -16.18 -0.37 -3.90
CA SER A 275 -14.86 -0.80 -4.34
C SER A 275 -14.70 -2.32 -4.20
N PRO A 276 -14.21 -3.04 -5.24
CA PRO A 276 -14.24 -4.51 -5.27
C PRO A 276 -13.15 -5.13 -4.37
N LEU A 277 -13.54 -5.76 -3.26
CA LEU A 277 -12.65 -6.62 -2.47
C LEU A 277 -12.52 -8.00 -3.12
N CYS A 278 -11.30 -8.38 -3.50
CA CYS A 278 -11.00 -9.64 -4.17
C CYS A 278 -10.85 -10.81 -3.20
N CYS A 279 -10.05 -10.64 -2.17
CA CYS A 279 -9.77 -11.67 -1.17
C CYS A 279 -9.05 -11.09 0.04
N PHE A 280 -9.01 -11.90 1.10
CA PHE A 280 -8.09 -11.72 2.21
C PHE A 280 -6.87 -12.62 2.02
N ILE A 281 -5.69 -12.11 2.40
CA ILE A 281 -4.47 -12.90 2.53
C ILE A 281 -4.05 -12.85 3.99
N ALA A 282 -4.28 -13.97 4.69
CA ALA A 282 -3.86 -14.14 6.08
C ALA A 282 -2.40 -14.64 6.09
N ASN A 283 -1.48 -13.74 6.36
CA ASN A 283 -0.05 -13.99 6.38
C ASN A 283 0.44 -14.39 7.77
N ARG A 284 1.54 -15.14 7.82
CA ARG A 284 2.17 -15.62 9.07
C ARG A 284 1.24 -16.52 9.89
N THR A 285 0.47 -17.37 9.22
CA THR A 285 -0.35 -18.37 9.91
C THR A 285 0.54 -19.49 10.46
N LEU A 286 0.26 -19.92 11.68
CA LEU A 286 0.90 -21.11 12.21
C LEU A 286 0.12 -22.34 11.74
N PRO A 287 0.83 -23.40 11.26
CA PRO A 287 0.19 -24.66 10.99
C PRO A 287 -0.38 -25.25 12.28
N GLU A 288 -1.49 -25.97 12.18
CA GLU A 288 -1.95 -26.75 13.33
C GLU A 288 -0.86 -27.78 13.67
N PRO A 289 -0.28 -27.72 14.87
CA PRO A 289 0.68 -28.73 15.25
C PRO A 289 -0.04 -30.08 15.32
N GLY A 290 0.58 -31.09 14.75
CA GLY A 290 0.11 -32.48 14.91
C GLY A 290 0.05 -32.87 16.39
N ASN A 291 -0.56 -34.04 16.66
CA ASN A 291 -0.58 -34.59 18.02
C ASN A 291 0.84 -35.03 18.43
N HIS A 292 1.62 -34.07 18.93
CA HIS A 292 2.96 -34.33 19.46
C HIS A 292 2.84 -34.73 20.94
N THR A 293 2.89 -36.01 21.20
CA THR A 293 3.03 -36.52 22.57
C THR A 293 4.51 -36.48 22.99
N ALA A 294 4.80 -36.41 24.29
CA ALA A 294 6.16 -36.49 24.80
C ALA A 294 6.90 -37.75 24.24
N ALA A 295 6.18 -38.86 24.13
CA ALA A 295 6.74 -40.10 23.58
C ALA A 295 7.12 -39.97 22.09
N SER A 296 6.27 -39.34 21.26
CA SER A 296 6.56 -39.12 19.83
C SER A 296 7.69 -38.15 19.63
N LEU A 297 7.76 -37.10 20.43
CA LEU A 297 8.87 -36.12 20.40
C LEU A 297 10.19 -36.74 20.80
N ARG A 298 10.17 -37.58 21.86
CA ARG A 298 11.36 -38.33 22.26
C ARG A 298 11.86 -39.26 21.18
N ALA A 299 10.95 -40.02 20.56
CA ALA A 299 11.28 -40.90 19.43
C ALA A 299 11.90 -40.13 18.26
N SER A 300 11.36 -38.94 17.93
CA SER A 300 11.90 -38.09 16.91
C SER A 300 13.28 -37.55 17.27
N LEU A 301 13.53 -37.15 18.50
CA LEU A 301 14.87 -36.71 18.95
C LEU A 301 15.89 -37.84 18.83
N LEU A 302 15.56 -39.03 19.26
CA LEU A 302 16.44 -40.20 19.15
C LEU A 302 16.70 -40.67 17.71
N SER A 303 15.85 -40.30 16.77
CA SER A 303 16.08 -40.59 15.34
C SER A 303 17.10 -39.64 14.67
N LEU A 304 17.51 -38.57 15.35
CA LEU A 304 18.50 -37.63 14.85
C LEU A 304 19.91 -38.13 15.21
N PRO A 305 20.81 -38.38 14.24
CA PRO A 305 22.13 -38.94 14.50
C PRO A 305 22.98 -38.12 15.48
N SER A 306 22.78 -36.79 15.51
CA SER A 306 23.49 -35.88 16.40
C SER A 306 22.96 -35.89 17.85
N LEU A 307 21.86 -36.54 18.14
CA LEU A 307 21.17 -36.50 19.44
C LEU A 307 20.96 -37.91 20.04
N CYS A 308 21.30 -38.98 19.31
CA CYS A 308 21.09 -40.36 19.76
C CYS A 308 21.91 -40.74 21.02
N ASP A 309 23.06 -40.05 21.23
CA ASP A 309 23.96 -40.34 22.35
C ASP A 309 23.80 -39.37 23.55
N LEU A 310 22.74 -38.56 23.53
CA LEU A 310 22.47 -37.63 24.65
C LEU A 310 22.21 -38.40 25.96
N PRO A 311 22.73 -37.90 27.11
CA PRO A 311 22.39 -38.39 28.42
C PRO A 311 20.88 -38.39 28.64
N LYS A 312 20.37 -39.39 29.35
CA LYS A 312 18.90 -39.56 29.60
C LYS A 312 18.28 -38.27 30.17
N GLU A 313 18.95 -37.62 31.11
CA GLU A 313 18.47 -36.41 31.76
C GLU A 313 18.34 -35.23 30.78
N GLU A 314 19.30 -35.07 29.88
CA GLU A 314 19.27 -34.01 28.84
C GLU A 314 18.19 -34.32 27.80
N LEU A 315 17.98 -35.58 27.42
CA LEU A 315 16.94 -35.99 26.51
C LEU A 315 15.54 -35.76 27.12
N ASP A 316 15.38 -36.04 28.41
CA ASP A 316 14.10 -35.83 29.13
C ASP A 316 13.80 -34.33 29.26
N LEU A 317 14.83 -33.50 29.54
CA LEU A 317 14.69 -32.06 29.55
C LEU A 317 14.33 -31.49 28.16
N ALA A 318 15.04 -31.88 27.12
CA ALA A 318 14.78 -31.48 25.75
C ALA A 318 13.34 -31.85 25.30
N THR A 319 12.93 -33.09 25.60
CA THR A 319 11.58 -33.59 25.32
C THR A 319 10.51 -32.75 26.02
N THR A 320 10.74 -32.42 27.32
CA THR A 320 9.82 -31.58 28.09
C THR A 320 9.71 -30.17 27.56
N CYS A 321 10.83 -29.56 27.18
CA CYS A 321 10.86 -28.21 26.58
C CYS A 321 10.13 -28.19 25.23
N LEU A 322 10.39 -29.17 24.36
CA LEU A 322 9.70 -29.28 23.07
C LEU A 322 8.20 -29.52 23.22
N ALA A 323 7.79 -30.35 24.17
CA ALA A 323 6.35 -30.61 24.44
C ALA A 323 5.64 -29.31 24.89
N ARG A 324 6.25 -28.53 25.80
CA ARG A 324 5.71 -27.24 26.22
C ARG A 324 5.65 -26.23 25.08
N MET A 325 6.68 -26.18 24.25
CA MET A 325 6.69 -25.30 23.07
C MET A 325 5.62 -25.70 22.06
N ALA A 326 5.46 -26.99 21.76
CA ALA A 326 4.41 -27.50 20.88
C ALA A 326 3.01 -27.15 21.41
N GLU A 327 2.78 -27.31 22.72
CA GLU A 327 1.51 -26.91 23.35
C GLU A 327 1.25 -25.40 23.23
N PHE A 328 2.28 -24.57 23.45
CA PHE A 328 2.16 -23.13 23.32
C PHE A 328 1.83 -22.72 21.87
N LEU A 329 2.55 -23.27 20.89
CA LEU A 329 2.26 -23.02 19.48
C LEU A 329 0.87 -23.51 19.07
N ALA A 330 0.42 -24.64 19.61
CA ALA A 330 -0.94 -25.15 19.39
C ALA A 330 -2.02 -24.19 19.92
N LYS A 331 -1.79 -23.56 21.05
CA LYS A 331 -2.72 -22.54 21.60
C LYS A 331 -2.81 -21.34 20.67
N ILE A 332 -1.66 -20.86 20.16
CA ILE A 332 -1.64 -19.75 19.21
C ILE A 332 -2.33 -20.13 17.89
N ALA A 333 -2.01 -21.29 17.32
CA ALA A 333 -2.61 -21.74 16.07
C ALA A 333 -4.15 -21.87 16.18
N ARG A 334 -4.66 -22.39 17.30
CA ARG A 334 -6.11 -22.43 17.58
C ARG A 334 -6.74 -21.05 17.68
N ALA A 335 -6.10 -20.11 18.37
CA ALA A 335 -6.57 -18.73 18.44
C ALA A 335 -6.58 -18.06 17.05
N GLN A 336 -5.55 -18.27 16.26
CA GLN A 336 -5.50 -17.80 14.86
C GLN A 336 -6.63 -18.36 14.01
N LYS A 337 -6.91 -19.66 14.14
CA LYS A 337 -8.01 -20.33 13.43
C LYS A 337 -9.37 -19.71 13.78
N GLN A 338 -9.61 -19.47 15.07
CA GLN A 338 -10.85 -18.83 15.54
C GLN A 338 -11.03 -17.42 14.93
N GLU A 339 -9.96 -16.64 14.83
CA GLU A 339 -10.01 -15.32 14.21
C GLU A 339 -10.25 -15.40 12.68
N LEU A 340 -9.69 -16.37 11.98
CA LEU A 340 -9.97 -16.60 10.56
C LEU A 340 -11.41 -17.09 10.33
N GLU A 341 -11.95 -17.93 11.21
CA GLU A 341 -13.36 -18.34 11.18
C GLU A 341 -14.30 -17.16 11.45
N ARG A 342 -13.91 -16.26 12.36
CA ARG A 342 -14.61 -14.99 12.59
C ARG A 342 -14.61 -14.13 11.33
N LEU A 343 -13.45 -13.94 10.68
CA LEU A 343 -13.30 -13.21 9.44
C LEU A 343 -14.22 -13.76 8.34
N SER A 344 -14.25 -15.09 8.18
CA SER A 344 -15.11 -15.77 7.21
C SER A 344 -16.60 -15.57 7.47
N ARG A 345 -17.03 -15.60 8.75
CA ARG A 345 -18.43 -15.39 9.15
C ARG A 345 -18.89 -13.93 8.95
N GLU A 346 -18.04 -12.96 9.30
CA GLU A 346 -18.41 -11.53 9.24
C GLU A 346 -18.21 -10.92 7.83
N ALA A 347 -17.40 -11.57 6.97
CA ALA A 347 -17.22 -11.18 5.56
C ALA A 347 -17.55 -12.35 4.61
N PRO A 348 -18.81 -12.80 4.56
CA PRO A 348 -19.19 -13.96 3.76
C PRO A 348 -18.96 -13.70 2.25
N GLY A 349 -18.58 -14.76 1.54
CA GLY A 349 -18.34 -14.72 0.09
C GLY A 349 -16.97 -14.19 -0.32
N ILE A 350 -16.16 -13.69 0.62
CA ILE A 350 -14.79 -13.29 0.37
C ILE A 350 -13.85 -14.44 0.76
N GLU A 351 -13.04 -14.88 -0.18
CA GLU A 351 -12.08 -15.96 0.07
C GLU A 351 -10.92 -15.50 0.94
N ILE A 352 -10.49 -16.39 1.84
CA ILE A 352 -9.30 -16.22 2.67
C ILE A 352 -8.22 -17.18 2.18
N THR A 353 -7.11 -16.64 1.70
CA THR A 353 -5.91 -17.42 1.35
C THR A 353 -4.90 -17.29 2.48
N THR A 354 -4.33 -18.41 2.95
CA THR A 354 -3.36 -18.41 4.05
C THR A 354 -1.93 -18.56 3.54
N VAL A 355 -1.02 -17.80 4.14
CA VAL A 355 0.43 -17.93 3.94
C VAL A 355 1.06 -18.29 5.29
N PRO A 356 1.73 -19.43 5.40
CA PRO A 356 2.32 -19.85 6.67
C PRO A 356 3.49 -18.93 7.07
N LEU A 357 3.76 -18.88 8.37
CA LEU A 357 4.97 -18.28 8.90
C LEU A 357 6.17 -19.07 8.36
N LEU A 358 7.05 -18.37 7.64
CA LEU A 358 8.28 -18.97 7.13
C LEU A 358 9.35 -19.00 8.23
N PRO A 359 10.30 -19.98 8.18
CA PRO A 359 11.41 -20.08 9.13
C PRO A 359 12.33 -18.85 9.15
N HIS A 360 12.39 -18.13 8.04
CA HIS A 360 13.24 -16.96 7.85
C HIS A 360 12.44 -15.79 7.29
N ASP A 361 12.91 -14.58 7.54
CA ASP A 361 12.31 -13.39 6.94
C ASP A 361 12.44 -13.43 5.41
N VAL A 362 11.43 -12.84 4.75
CA VAL A 362 11.38 -12.76 3.28
C VAL A 362 12.28 -11.62 2.81
N SER A 363 13.57 -11.90 2.79
CA SER A 363 14.61 -10.96 2.38
C SER A 363 15.36 -11.40 1.11
N ASN A 364 14.92 -12.51 0.49
CA ASN A 364 15.57 -13.07 -0.69
C ASN A 364 14.54 -13.65 -1.68
N ILE A 365 15.04 -13.93 -2.88
CA ILE A 365 14.25 -14.43 -4.01
C ILE A 365 13.62 -15.80 -3.72
N ASP A 366 14.30 -16.69 -2.99
CA ASP A 366 13.80 -18.03 -2.68
C ASP A 366 12.58 -17.98 -1.76
N SER A 367 12.62 -17.11 -0.74
CA SER A 367 11.49 -16.85 0.15
C SER A 367 10.31 -16.25 -0.60
N LEU A 368 10.54 -15.30 -1.52
CA LEU A 368 9.50 -14.73 -2.36
C LEU A 368 8.89 -15.80 -3.29
N ARG A 369 9.73 -16.66 -3.87
CA ARG A 369 9.29 -17.80 -4.70
C ARG A 369 8.36 -18.73 -3.91
N ALA A 370 8.76 -19.10 -2.69
CA ALA A 370 7.94 -19.98 -1.83
C ALA A 370 6.56 -19.38 -1.54
N ILE A 371 6.47 -18.06 -1.29
CA ILE A 371 5.18 -17.37 -1.10
C ILE A 371 4.38 -17.35 -2.40
N ALA A 372 5.01 -17.03 -3.53
CA ALA A 372 4.33 -17.02 -4.82
C ALA A 372 3.79 -18.42 -5.19
N ASP A 373 4.54 -19.48 -4.92
CA ASP A 373 4.12 -20.87 -5.13
C ASP A 373 2.90 -21.21 -4.25
N ARG A 374 2.94 -20.81 -2.98
CA ARG A 374 1.83 -21.04 -2.04
C ARG A 374 0.55 -20.30 -2.44
N LEU A 375 0.67 -19.03 -2.79
CA LEU A 375 -0.47 -18.22 -3.25
C LEU A 375 -0.97 -18.66 -4.64
N GLY A 376 -0.11 -19.21 -5.48
CA GLY A 376 -0.42 -19.64 -6.84
C GLY A 376 -1.08 -21.02 -6.93
N SER A 377 -0.92 -21.87 -5.93
CA SER A 377 -1.45 -23.24 -5.88
C SER A 377 -2.87 -23.33 -5.31
N GLY A 378 -3.42 -22.26 -4.77
CA GLY A 378 -4.79 -22.17 -4.24
C GLY A 378 -5.79 -21.60 -5.23
#